data_d94de51f9a8f5f16f1b9e8f092537b95
#
_entry.id   d94de51f9a8f5f16f1b9e8f092537b95
#
_cell.length_a   1.000
_cell.length_b   1.000
_cell.length_c   1.000
_cell.angle_alpha   90.00
_cell.angle_beta   90.00
_cell.angle_gamma   90.00
#
_symmetry.space_group_name_H-M   'P 1'
#
loop_
_entity.id
_entity.type
_entity.pdbx_description
1 polymer ?
#
loop_
_entity_poly.entity_id
_entity_poly.type
_entity_poly.pdbx_seq_one_letter_code
_entity_poly.pdbx_strand_id
1 'polypeptide(L)'
;MREVSIALVQMKPDLGEMEDNLVKMSDFISKIASQQKVDLILFPELVTSGYEMGVKFTDMAQQIPGPTVNLLSQRAQEMGVYIGFGLVAKEKVESILYNTAVLIGPDGDVIGSYHKTHLRGEERMAFREGYKLPVFETEFGMVGLMLGWDLAFPEVGRSLTLEGAELLCVLGNWERQYIDEWKTLLKARAYENACFVAGVNRVGEDVTLAFGGESMLVGPRGRIYANLPGEEEGKPEEAKKGEAEAKAEAKADDEGDKEDDKKDEKKTEKAKTRFLEGYAVAKIDLDDIRRHREEFQNIQTRQPRIYRAIVRKY
;
A
#
# COMPACT_ATOMS: atom_id res chain seq x y z
N MET A 1 -26.32 -9.13 -8.07
CA MET A 1 -25.14 -8.21 -8.06
C MET A 1 -24.64 -8.13 -6.64
N ARG A 2 -23.40 -8.54 -6.41
CA ARG A 2 -22.71 -8.41 -5.10
C ARG A 2 -21.79 -7.19 -5.18
N GLU A 3 -22.41 -6.03 -4.99
CA GLU A 3 -21.68 -4.77 -5.06
C GLU A 3 -20.92 -4.52 -3.76
N VAL A 4 -19.67 -4.10 -3.86
CA VAL A 4 -18.84 -3.68 -2.74
C VAL A 4 -18.10 -2.39 -3.08
N SER A 5 -18.11 -1.44 -2.14
CA SER A 5 -17.39 -0.17 -2.24
C SER A 5 -16.11 -0.24 -1.42
N ILE A 6 -14.96 -0.09 -2.08
CA ILE A 6 -13.63 -0.25 -1.48
C ILE A 6 -12.89 1.08 -1.50
N ALA A 7 -12.41 1.52 -0.35
CA ALA A 7 -11.53 2.66 -0.20
C ALA A 7 -10.07 2.19 -0.07
N LEU A 8 -9.21 2.74 -0.92
CA LEU A 8 -7.77 2.58 -0.85
C LEU A 8 -7.19 3.83 -0.20
N VAL A 9 -6.56 3.70 0.95
CA VAL A 9 -5.93 4.84 1.65
C VAL A 9 -4.43 4.82 1.41
N GLN A 10 -3.95 5.82 0.70
CA GLN A 10 -2.53 6.05 0.45
C GLN A 10 -2.03 7.11 1.42
N MET A 11 -1.32 6.71 2.46
CA MET A 11 -0.80 7.65 3.45
C MET A 11 0.70 7.49 3.66
N LYS A 12 1.31 8.54 4.22
CA LYS A 12 2.69 8.55 4.73
C LYS A 12 2.62 8.27 6.24
N PRO A 13 2.99 7.08 6.71
CA PRO A 13 3.19 6.86 8.14
C PRO A 13 4.41 7.65 8.61
N ASP A 14 4.34 8.23 9.80
CA ASP A 14 5.48 8.84 10.45
C ASP A 14 6.27 7.74 11.18
N LEU A 15 7.57 7.66 10.91
CA LEU A 15 8.43 6.56 11.34
C LEU A 15 8.57 6.51 12.87
N GLY A 16 8.06 5.43 13.47
CA GLY A 16 8.10 5.22 14.92
C GLY A 16 7.01 5.95 15.72
N GLU A 17 6.18 6.77 15.08
CA GLU A 17 5.16 7.58 15.76
C GLU A 17 3.78 6.89 15.68
N MET A 18 3.62 5.82 16.47
CA MET A 18 2.43 4.96 16.41
C MET A 18 1.13 5.73 16.71
N GLU A 19 1.14 6.58 17.73
CA GLU A 19 -0.05 7.33 18.15
C GLU A 19 -0.50 8.30 17.07
N ASP A 20 0.42 9.05 16.46
CA ASP A 20 0.13 9.99 15.38
C ASP A 20 -0.38 9.27 14.13
N ASN A 21 0.20 8.11 13.81
CA ASN A 21 -0.26 7.27 12.72
C ASN A 21 -1.69 6.76 12.94
N LEU A 22 -2.03 6.36 14.17
CA LEU A 22 -3.39 5.93 14.53
C LEU A 22 -4.41 7.07 14.47
N VAL A 23 -4.04 8.29 14.88
CA VAL A 23 -4.87 9.49 14.73
C VAL A 23 -5.13 9.72 13.24
N LYS A 24 -4.10 9.73 12.42
CA LYS A 24 -4.20 9.90 10.96
C LYS A 24 -5.09 8.84 10.31
N MET A 25 -4.95 7.57 10.71
CA MET A 25 -5.84 6.48 10.24
C MET A 25 -7.30 6.74 10.62
N SER A 26 -7.55 7.15 11.88
CA SER A 26 -8.90 7.46 12.39
C SER A 26 -9.54 8.62 11.62
N ASP A 27 -8.76 9.64 11.26
CA ASP A 27 -9.20 10.79 10.47
C ASP A 27 -9.60 10.36 9.05
N PHE A 28 -8.78 9.50 8.39
CA PHE A 28 -9.14 8.92 7.10
C PHE A 28 -10.43 8.12 7.16
N ILE A 29 -10.59 7.23 8.17
CA ILE A 29 -11.81 6.43 8.35
C ILE A 29 -13.02 7.33 8.48
N SER A 30 -12.96 8.32 9.39
CA SER A 30 -14.06 9.26 9.64
C SER A 30 -14.41 10.08 8.40
N LYS A 31 -13.39 10.59 7.70
CA LYS A 31 -13.55 11.36 6.47
C LYS A 31 -14.20 10.56 5.36
N ILE A 32 -13.74 9.33 5.12
CA ILE A 32 -14.25 8.45 4.07
C ILE A 32 -15.70 8.09 4.36
N ALA A 33 -15.98 7.57 5.56
CA ALA A 33 -17.31 7.10 5.94
C ALA A 33 -18.35 8.23 5.99
N SER A 34 -17.94 9.45 6.31
CA SER A 34 -18.86 10.61 6.30
C SER A 34 -19.22 11.12 4.90
N GLN A 35 -18.38 10.88 3.90
CA GLN A 35 -18.61 11.39 2.54
C GLN A 35 -19.43 10.45 1.66
N GLN A 36 -19.29 9.13 1.85
CA GLN A 36 -19.99 8.12 1.06
C GLN A 36 -20.03 6.77 1.76
N LYS A 37 -20.99 5.94 1.37
CA LYS A 37 -21.05 4.56 1.86
C LYS A 37 -19.86 3.78 1.31
N VAL A 38 -19.10 3.17 2.23
CA VAL A 38 -17.96 2.29 1.94
C VAL A 38 -18.12 1.01 2.75
N ASP A 39 -17.80 -0.12 2.16
CA ASP A 39 -17.88 -1.41 2.83
C ASP A 39 -16.51 -1.83 3.39
N LEU A 40 -15.40 -1.52 2.69
CA LEU A 40 -14.03 -1.89 3.09
C LEU A 40 -13.07 -0.71 2.93
N ILE A 41 -12.30 -0.42 3.98
CA ILE A 41 -11.21 0.57 3.98
C ILE A 41 -9.89 -0.16 4.16
N LEU A 42 -8.94 0.05 3.25
CA LEU A 42 -7.62 -0.58 3.28
C LEU A 42 -6.52 0.45 3.52
N PHE A 43 -5.61 0.12 4.43
CA PHE A 43 -4.40 0.87 4.75
C PHE A 43 -3.14 0.09 4.36
N PRO A 44 -1.99 0.75 4.20
CA PRO A 44 -0.73 0.11 3.84
C PRO A 44 -0.19 -0.91 4.86
N GLU A 45 0.85 -1.62 4.45
CA GLU A 45 1.68 -2.48 5.29
C GLU A 45 2.42 -1.65 6.35
N LEU A 46 2.56 -2.17 7.59
CA LEU A 46 3.27 -1.52 8.70
C LEU A 46 2.87 -0.05 8.90
N VAL A 47 1.61 0.27 8.62
CA VAL A 47 1.11 1.65 8.63
C VAL A 47 1.18 2.31 10.00
N THR A 48 1.26 1.52 11.07
CA THR A 48 1.32 2.02 12.45
C THR A 48 2.72 2.39 12.90
N SER A 49 3.78 1.84 12.27
CA SER A 49 5.16 2.00 12.71
C SER A 49 6.09 2.66 11.69
N GLY A 50 5.72 2.61 10.40
CA GLY A 50 6.70 2.81 9.31
C GLY A 50 7.52 1.55 9.06
N TYR A 51 8.46 1.59 8.12
CA TYR A 51 9.13 0.40 7.59
C TYR A 51 10.59 0.24 8.07
N GLU A 52 11.37 1.31 8.19
CA GLU A 52 12.79 1.24 8.54
C GLU A 52 13.03 1.40 10.05
N MET A 53 12.44 0.50 10.85
CA MET A 53 12.53 0.55 12.33
C MET A 53 13.66 -0.33 12.90
N GLY A 54 14.17 -1.31 12.14
CA GLY A 54 15.19 -2.24 12.61
C GLY A 54 14.81 -2.91 13.93
N VAL A 55 15.70 -2.82 14.93
CA VAL A 55 15.47 -3.40 16.26
C VAL A 55 14.31 -2.75 17.02
N LYS A 56 13.94 -1.51 16.68
CA LYS A 56 12.83 -0.79 17.34
C LYS A 56 11.46 -1.38 17.03
N PHE A 57 11.34 -2.30 16.09
CA PHE A 57 10.10 -3.05 15.89
C PHE A 57 9.64 -3.78 17.15
N THR A 58 10.57 -4.16 18.06
CA THR A 58 10.20 -4.78 19.34
C THR A 58 9.34 -3.89 20.22
N ASP A 59 9.57 -2.57 20.18
CA ASP A 59 8.84 -1.59 20.98
C ASP A 59 7.43 -1.32 20.39
N MET A 60 7.26 -1.54 19.08
CA MET A 60 6.00 -1.34 18.35
C MET A 60 5.11 -2.59 18.33
N ALA A 61 5.66 -3.75 18.71
CA ALA A 61 4.98 -5.03 18.54
C ALA A 61 3.84 -5.21 19.57
N GLN A 62 2.66 -5.59 19.06
CA GLN A 62 1.47 -5.84 19.87
C GLN A 62 0.92 -7.24 19.65
N GLN A 63 0.22 -7.77 20.63
CA GLN A 63 -0.62 -8.97 20.44
C GLN A 63 -1.86 -8.61 19.63
N ILE A 64 -2.49 -9.60 19.02
CA ILE A 64 -3.76 -9.47 18.33
C ILE A 64 -4.81 -10.33 19.05
N PRO A 65 -5.88 -9.70 19.60
CA PRO A 65 -6.12 -8.25 19.69
C PRO A 65 -5.17 -7.55 20.67
N GLY A 66 -4.96 -6.24 20.44
CA GLY A 66 -4.12 -5.37 21.25
C GLY A 66 -4.62 -3.92 21.15
N PRO A 67 -3.94 -2.93 21.79
CA PRO A 67 -4.44 -1.55 21.84
C PRO A 67 -4.78 -0.96 20.47
N THR A 68 -3.92 -1.13 19.47
CA THR A 68 -4.16 -0.67 18.09
C THR A 68 -5.39 -1.34 17.48
N VAL A 69 -5.48 -2.66 17.59
CA VAL A 69 -6.61 -3.42 17.04
C VAL A 69 -7.91 -3.01 17.73
N ASN A 70 -7.90 -2.86 19.04
CA ASN A 70 -9.10 -2.47 19.81
C ASN A 70 -9.59 -1.06 19.41
N LEU A 71 -8.67 -0.10 19.20
CA LEU A 71 -9.03 1.24 18.73
C LEU A 71 -9.69 1.18 17.34
N LEU A 72 -9.08 0.45 16.40
CA LEU A 72 -9.61 0.32 15.05
C LEU A 72 -10.87 -0.52 14.99
N SER A 73 -11.04 -1.51 15.88
CA SER A 73 -12.28 -2.26 16.08
C SER A 73 -13.44 -1.35 16.48
N GLN A 74 -13.19 -0.44 17.41
CA GLN A 74 -14.19 0.56 17.78
C GLN A 74 -14.56 1.45 16.58
N ARG A 75 -13.57 1.91 15.79
CA ARG A 75 -13.83 2.71 14.58
C ARG A 75 -14.60 1.94 13.52
N ALA A 76 -14.24 0.66 13.29
CA ALA A 76 -14.96 -0.22 12.38
C ALA A 76 -16.44 -0.34 12.77
N GLN A 77 -16.72 -0.56 14.05
CA GLN A 77 -18.07 -0.67 14.60
C GLN A 77 -18.86 0.65 14.51
N GLU A 78 -18.23 1.78 14.89
CA GLU A 78 -18.86 3.12 14.83
C GLU A 78 -19.28 3.48 13.40
N MET A 79 -18.48 3.11 12.39
CA MET A 79 -18.72 3.44 10.98
C MET A 79 -19.42 2.33 10.20
N GLY A 80 -19.54 1.14 10.75
CA GLY A 80 -20.14 -0.02 10.10
C GLY A 80 -19.35 -0.48 8.86
N VAL A 81 -18.00 -0.49 8.94
CA VAL A 81 -17.10 -0.78 7.81
C VAL A 81 -16.08 -1.86 8.15
N TYR A 82 -15.67 -2.63 7.15
CA TYR A 82 -14.47 -3.46 7.28
C TYR A 82 -13.21 -2.60 7.21
N ILE A 83 -12.19 -2.94 8.02
CA ILE A 83 -10.88 -2.27 8.00
C ILE A 83 -9.77 -3.30 7.83
N GLY A 84 -8.93 -3.14 6.79
CA GLY A 84 -7.72 -3.93 6.56
C GLY A 84 -6.47 -3.06 6.70
N PHE A 85 -5.49 -3.48 7.51
CA PHE A 85 -4.27 -2.71 7.75
C PHE A 85 -3.10 -3.59 8.19
N GLY A 86 -1.86 -3.07 8.06
CA GLY A 86 -0.63 -3.75 8.46
C GLY A 86 -0.04 -3.21 9.76
N LEU A 87 0.45 -4.11 10.63
CA LEU A 87 1.14 -3.76 11.87
C LEU A 87 2.22 -4.79 12.24
N VAL A 88 3.03 -4.46 13.25
CA VAL A 88 3.96 -5.39 13.88
C VAL A 88 3.23 -6.18 14.94
N ALA A 89 3.11 -7.51 14.74
CA ALA A 89 2.51 -8.39 15.71
C ALA A 89 3.56 -9.20 16.46
N LYS A 90 3.28 -9.49 17.74
CA LYS A 90 4.00 -10.49 18.54
C LYS A 90 3.02 -11.57 19.01
N GLU A 91 3.48 -12.81 18.98
CA GLU A 91 2.75 -13.91 19.57
C GLU A 91 3.08 -14.08 21.06
N LYS A 92 2.72 -15.24 21.62
CA LYS A 92 2.95 -15.57 23.04
C LYS A 92 4.42 -15.50 23.46
N VAL A 93 5.35 -15.76 22.53
CA VAL A 93 6.78 -15.59 22.75
C VAL A 93 7.16 -14.19 22.29
N GLU A 94 7.39 -13.28 23.22
CA GLU A 94 7.60 -11.85 22.96
C GLU A 94 8.76 -11.50 22.03
N SER A 95 9.74 -12.39 21.90
CA SER A 95 10.89 -12.21 21.01
C SER A 95 10.60 -12.59 19.54
N ILE A 96 9.41 -13.09 19.24
CA ILE A 96 9.04 -13.49 17.87
C ILE A 96 8.05 -12.47 17.31
N LEU A 97 8.52 -11.71 16.34
CA LEU A 97 7.75 -10.69 15.66
C LEU A 97 7.32 -11.16 14.26
N TYR A 98 6.16 -10.67 13.86
CA TYR A 98 5.61 -10.88 12.52
C TYR A 98 5.17 -9.55 11.90
N ASN A 99 5.46 -9.38 10.62
CA ASN A 99 4.80 -8.37 9.79
C ASN A 99 3.43 -8.92 9.45
N THR A 100 2.36 -8.25 9.91
CA THR A 100 1.02 -8.84 9.98
C THR A 100 -0.02 -7.91 9.38
N ALA A 101 -0.88 -8.44 8.52
CA ALA A 101 -2.11 -7.80 8.10
C ALA A 101 -3.28 -8.28 8.98
N VAL A 102 -4.16 -7.37 9.35
CA VAL A 102 -5.38 -7.64 10.13
C VAL A 102 -6.60 -7.17 9.33
N LEU A 103 -7.66 -7.96 9.38
CA LEU A 103 -8.98 -7.62 8.88
C LEU A 103 -9.96 -7.56 10.05
N ILE A 104 -10.60 -6.41 10.22
CA ILE A 104 -11.64 -6.17 11.23
C ILE A 104 -12.98 -6.04 10.52
N GLY A 105 -14.05 -6.60 11.09
CA GLY A 105 -15.41 -6.53 10.60
C GLY A 105 -16.19 -5.30 11.07
N PRO A 106 -17.37 -5.04 10.49
CA PRO A 106 -18.20 -3.86 10.79
C PRO A 106 -18.83 -3.91 12.18
N ASP A 107 -18.82 -5.04 12.85
CA ASP A 107 -19.22 -5.26 14.23
C ASP A 107 -18.07 -5.03 15.24
N GLY A 108 -16.87 -4.74 14.75
CA GLY A 108 -15.66 -4.55 15.53
C GLY A 108 -14.90 -5.85 15.83
N ASP A 109 -15.38 -6.99 15.38
CA ASP A 109 -14.69 -8.27 15.57
C ASP A 109 -13.49 -8.42 14.64
N VAL A 110 -12.42 -9.04 15.13
CA VAL A 110 -11.27 -9.42 14.31
C VAL A 110 -11.65 -10.64 13.46
N ILE A 111 -11.89 -10.43 12.16
CA ILE A 111 -12.20 -11.50 11.21
C ILE A 111 -11.00 -12.44 11.08
N GLY A 112 -9.78 -11.87 11.05
CA GLY A 112 -8.56 -12.65 11.04
C GLY A 112 -7.30 -11.84 10.81
N SER A 113 -6.17 -12.56 10.82
CA SER A 113 -4.85 -11.99 10.57
C SER A 113 -4.01 -12.88 9.67
N TYR A 114 -3.10 -12.25 8.94
CA TYR A 114 -2.16 -12.89 8.04
C TYR A 114 -0.73 -12.43 8.33
N HIS A 115 0.19 -13.36 8.53
CA HIS A 115 1.62 -13.07 8.68
C HIS A 115 2.32 -13.19 7.34
N LYS A 116 3.11 -12.18 6.97
CA LYS A 116 3.88 -12.12 5.72
C LYS A 116 4.73 -13.38 5.54
N THR A 117 4.59 -14.03 4.39
CA THR A 117 5.30 -15.29 4.10
C THR A 117 6.62 -15.07 3.38
N HIS A 118 6.78 -13.97 2.66
CA HIS A 118 8.00 -13.65 1.92
C HIS A 118 8.62 -12.36 2.43
N LEU A 119 9.64 -12.50 3.27
CA LEU A 119 10.39 -11.39 3.83
C LEU A 119 11.53 -10.98 2.89
N ARG A 120 11.80 -9.67 2.77
CA ARG A 120 12.84 -9.11 1.92
C ARG A 120 13.84 -8.28 2.73
N GLY A 121 15.12 -8.38 2.39
CA GLY A 121 16.15 -7.52 2.98
C GLY A 121 16.20 -7.59 4.51
N GLU A 122 16.14 -6.42 5.15
CA GLU A 122 16.22 -6.29 6.61
C GLU A 122 15.01 -6.86 7.36
N GLU A 123 13.87 -7.03 6.70
CA GLU A 123 12.72 -7.70 7.31
C GLU A 123 13.08 -9.09 7.88
N ARG A 124 14.00 -9.82 7.22
CA ARG A 124 14.47 -11.15 7.65
C ARG A 124 15.21 -11.13 8.99
N MET A 125 15.70 -9.97 9.39
CA MET A 125 16.39 -9.81 10.68
C MET A 125 15.40 -9.47 11.80
N ALA A 126 14.29 -8.82 11.46
CA ALA A 126 13.29 -8.35 12.42
C ALA A 126 12.13 -9.33 12.59
N PHE A 127 11.70 -9.98 11.53
CA PHE A 127 10.47 -10.78 11.50
C PHE A 127 10.72 -12.26 11.21
N ARG A 128 9.80 -13.10 11.71
CA ARG A 128 9.66 -14.48 11.30
C ARG A 128 8.69 -14.57 10.12
N GLU A 129 8.97 -15.48 9.19
CA GLU A 129 8.09 -15.81 8.07
C GLU A 129 6.79 -16.47 8.56
N GLY A 130 5.66 -16.03 7.99
CA GLY A 130 4.39 -16.71 8.09
C GLY A 130 4.42 -18.05 7.34
N TYR A 131 3.46 -18.92 7.63
CA TYR A 131 3.40 -20.27 7.03
C TYR A 131 1.98 -20.67 6.60
N LYS A 132 1.04 -19.73 6.61
CA LYS A 132 -0.36 -19.97 6.22
C LYS A 132 -0.80 -18.89 5.23
N LEU A 133 -1.68 -19.27 4.32
CA LEU A 133 -2.36 -18.38 3.37
C LEU A 133 -3.87 -18.48 3.60
N PRO A 134 -4.39 -17.88 4.68
CA PRO A 134 -5.80 -17.94 5.02
C PRO A 134 -6.63 -17.07 4.08
N VAL A 135 -7.87 -17.49 3.84
CA VAL A 135 -8.91 -16.72 3.18
C VAL A 135 -10.00 -16.42 4.21
N PHE A 136 -10.51 -15.21 4.19
CA PHE A 136 -11.44 -14.69 5.18
C PHE A 136 -12.82 -14.47 4.57
N GLU A 137 -13.85 -14.96 5.23
CA GLU A 137 -15.24 -14.75 4.84
C GLU A 137 -15.71 -13.37 5.32
N THR A 138 -16.36 -12.64 4.44
CA THR A 138 -17.02 -11.36 4.71
C THR A 138 -18.43 -11.38 4.16
N GLU A 139 -19.28 -10.43 4.54
CA GLU A 139 -20.66 -10.33 4.04
C GLU A 139 -20.73 -10.15 2.51
N PHE A 140 -19.70 -9.57 1.90
CA PHE A 140 -19.65 -9.33 0.46
C PHE A 140 -18.93 -10.44 -0.34
N GLY A 141 -18.11 -11.26 0.29
CA GLY A 141 -17.36 -12.34 -0.38
C GLY A 141 -16.09 -12.75 0.34
N MET A 142 -15.28 -13.56 -0.32
CA MET A 142 -14.05 -14.14 0.24
C MET A 142 -12.84 -13.24 -0.04
N VAL A 143 -12.08 -12.89 1.01
CA VAL A 143 -10.95 -11.95 0.96
C VAL A 143 -9.65 -12.68 1.29
N GLY A 144 -8.63 -12.51 0.45
CA GLY A 144 -7.25 -12.93 0.72
C GLY A 144 -6.38 -11.71 1.03
N LEU A 145 -5.53 -11.80 2.07
CA LEU A 145 -4.57 -10.75 2.43
C LEU A 145 -3.17 -11.12 1.94
N MET A 146 -2.44 -10.12 1.45
CA MET A 146 -1.04 -10.21 1.04
C MET A 146 -0.29 -8.98 1.56
N LEU A 147 1.00 -9.13 1.87
CA LEU A 147 1.85 -8.04 2.35
C LEU A 147 3.05 -7.83 1.43
N GLY A 148 3.16 -6.62 0.90
CA GLY A 148 4.29 -6.12 0.10
C GLY A 148 4.89 -7.16 -0.85
N TRP A 149 6.04 -7.72 -0.47
CA TRP A 149 6.82 -8.64 -1.31
C TRP A 149 6.12 -9.96 -1.67
N ASP A 150 5.05 -10.37 -0.95
CA ASP A 150 4.23 -11.53 -1.36
C ASP A 150 3.66 -11.36 -2.78
N LEU A 151 3.43 -10.11 -3.21
CA LEU A 151 2.95 -9.78 -4.55
C LEU A 151 3.89 -10.28 -5.66
N ALA A 152 5.20 -10.37 -5.40
CA ALA A 152 6.18 -10.87 -6.38
C ALA A 152 6.02 -12.37 -6.67
N PHE A 153 5.33 -13.12 -5.79
CA PHE A 153 5.16 -14.57 -5.88
C PHE A 153 3.77 -14.93 -6.42
N PRO A 154 3.66 -15.39 -7.68
CA PRO A 154 2.38 -15.79 -8.26
C PRO A 154 1.69 -16.91 -7.49
N GLU A 155 2.46 -17.74 -6.78
CA GLU A 155 1.96 -18.84 -5.97
C GLU A 155 1.06 -18.37 -4.84
N VAL A 156 1.36 -17.22 -4.21
CA VAL A 156 0.55 -16.68 -3.10
C VAL A 156 -0.85 -16.30 -3.59
N GLY A 157 -0.92 -15.44 -4.61
CA GLY A 157 -2.20 -15.04 -5.18
C GLY A 157 -2.99 -16.23 -5.74
N ARG A 158 -2.28 -17.19 -6.37
CA ARG A 158 -2.90 -18.39 -6.91
C ARG A 158 -3.46 -19.29 -5.80
N SER A 159 -2.71 -19.51 -4.71
CA SER A 159 -3.17 -20.32 -3.59
C SER A 159 -4.40 -19.72 -2.93
N LEU A 160 -4.38 -18.43 -2.62
CA LEU A 160 -5.53 -17.72 -2.05
C LEU A 160 -6.77 -17.82 -2.96
N THR A 161 -6.58 -17.66 -4.28
CA THR A 161 -7.71 -17.77 -5.22
C THR A 161 -8.27 -19.18 -5.31
N LEU A 162 -7.42 -20.20 -5.22
CA LEU A 162 -7.88 -21.61 -5.22
C LEU A 162 -8.60 -21.99 -3.94
N GLU A 163 -8.27 -21.34 -2.82
CA GLU A 163 -9.00 -21.43 -1.54
C GLU A 163 -10.27 -20.57 -1.51
N GLY A 164 -10.60 -19.89 -2.63
CA GLY A 164 -11.85 -19.20 -2.82
C GLY A 164 -11.80 -17.68 -2.77
N ALA A 165 -10.63 -17.05 -2.59
CA ALA A 165 -10.52 -15.60 -2.59
C ALA A 165 -11.05 -14.99 -3.89
N GLU A 166 -11.94 -14.01 -3.75
CA GLU A 166 -12.54 -13.21 -4.82
C GLU A 166 -11.90 -11.81 -4.90
N LEU A 167 -11.45 -11.31 -3.75
CA LEU A 167 -10.70 -10.06 -3.61
C LEU A 167 -9.36 -10.34 -2.92
N LEU A 168 -8.26 -9.99 -3.58
CA LEU A 168 -6.93 -10.00 -2.99
C LEU A 168 -6.60 -8.57 -2.54
N CYS A 169 -6.41 -8.37 -1.23
CA CYS A 169 -5.98 -7.12 -0.64
C CYS A 169 -4.48 -7.17 -0.42
N VAL A 170 -3.73 -6.34 -1.16
CA VAL A 170 -2.27 -6.25 -1.10
C VAL A 170 -1.90 -4.95 -0.40
N LEU A 171 -1.42 -5.07 0.84
CA LEU A 171 -0.97 -3.93 1.63
C LEU A 171 0.54 -3.80 1.45
N GLY A 172 1.02 -2.67 0.94
CA GLY A 172 2.39 -2.52 0.47
C GLY A 172 3.19 -1.41 1.14
N ASN A 173 4.51 -1.65 1.17
CA ASN A 173 5.59 -0.69 1.31
C ASN A 173 6.50 -0.84 0.09
N TRP A 174 5.94 -0.59 -1.11
CA TRP A 174 6.67 -0.79 -2.36
C TRP A 174 7.49 0.43 -2.69
N GLU A 175 8.79 0.21 -2.88
CA GLU A 175 9.76 1.27 -3.11
C GLU A 175 9.48 2.02 -4.43
N ARG A 176 9.70 3.34 -4.40
CA ARG A 176 9.49 4.25 -5.54
C ARG A 176 10.24 3.82 -6.80
N GLN A 177 11.49 3.38 -6.65
CA GLN A 177 12.32 2.95 -7.77
C GLN A 177 11.79 1.71 -8.50
N TYR A 178 10.89 0.93 -7.87
CA TYR A 178 10.28 -0.29 -8.41
C TYR A 178 8.79 -0.15 -8.65
N ILE A 179 8.28 1.07 -8.74
CA ILE A 179 6.82 1.31 -8.80
C ILE A 179 6.14 0.74 -10.05
N ASP A 180 6.86 0.61 -11.15
CA ASP A 180 6.32 -0.03 -12.36
C ASP A 180 6.15 -1.55 -12.19
N GLU A 181 7.00 -2.20 -11.38
CA GLU A 181 6.81 -3.60 -10.97
C GLU A 181 5.51 -3.75 -10.18
N TRP A 182 5.27 -2.88 -9.18
CA TRP A 182 4.05 -2.84 -8.40
C TRP A 182 2.80 -2.81 -9.27
N LYS A 183 2.72 -1.84 -10.17
CA LYS A 183 1.58 -1.67 -11.10
C LYS A 183 1.40 -2.89 -12.00
N THR A 184 2.50 -3.44 -12.50
CA THR A 184 2.50 -4.61 -13.40
C THR A 184 2.03 -5.86 -12.67
N LEU A 185 2.56 -6.11 -11.46
CA LEU A 185 2.22 -7.29 -10.68
C LEU A 185 0.77 -7.29 -10.20
N LEU A 186 0.22 -6.15 -9.76
CA LEU A 186 -1.20 -6.05 -9.40
C LEU A 186 -2.11 -6.44 -10.56
N LYS A 187 -1.83 -5.95 -11.77
CA LYS A 187 -2.59 -6.30 -12.98
C LYS A 187 -2.43 -7.78 -13.33
N ALA A 188 -1.21 -8.32 -13.23
CA ALA A 188 -0.94 -9.72 -13.49
C ALA A 188 -1.71 -10.63 -12.54
N ARG A 189 -1.67 -10.35 -11.21
CA ARG A 189 -2.42 -11.12 -10.21
C ARG A 189 -3.92 -11.10 -10.46
N ALA A 190 -4.48 -9.94 -10.83
CA ALA A 190 -5.90 -9.84 -11.14
C ALA A 190 -6.28 -10.67 -12.37
N TYR A 191 -5.50 -10.57 -13.44
CA TYR A 191 -5.77 -11.26 -14.70
C TYR A 191 -5.61 -12.78 -14.58
N GLU A 192 -4.46 -13.26 -14.10
CA GLU A 192 -4.14 -14.69 -14.06
C GLU A 192 -5.00 -15.47 -13.06
N ASN A 193 -5.52 -14.81 -12.03
CA ASN A 193 -6.36 -15.40 -11.00
C ASN A 193 -7.86 -15.16 -11.23
N ALA A 194 -8.22 -14.37 -12.25
CA ALA A 194 -9.60 -13.98 -12.51
C ALA A 194 -10.32 -13.51 -11.24
N CYS A 195 -9.71 -12.55 -10.52
CA CYS A 195 -10.21 -11.98 -9.27
C CYS A 195 -9.98 -10.46 -9.24
N PHE A 196 -10.56 -9.77 -8.27
CA PHE A 196 -10.20 -8.39 -7.98
C PHE A 196 -8.93 -8.32 -7.14
N VAL A 197 -8.12 -7.28 -7.37
CA VAL A 197 -6.92 -7.00 -6.57
C VAL A 197 -6.94 -5.54 -6.14
N ALA A 198 -6.97 -5.31 -4.84
CA ALA A 198 -6.88 -4.00 -4.22
C ALA A 198 -5.46 -3.83 -3.66
N GLY A 199 -4.61 -3.11 -4.38
CA GLY A 199 -3.25 -2.79 -3.94
C GLY A 199 -3.23 -1.42 -3.27
N VAL A 200 -2.82 -1.38 -2.01
CA VAL A 200 -2.66 -0.15 -1.23
C VAL A 200 -1.21 0.00 -0.85
N ASN A 201 -0.56 1.04 -1.37
CA ASN A 201 0.84 1.33 -1.09
C ASN A 201 0.97 2.65 -0.34
N ARG A 202 1.97 2.76 0.53
CA ARG A 202 2.28 4.04 1.19
C ARG A 202 3.02 4.99 0.25
N VAL A 203 3.06 6.25 0.64
CA VAL A 203 3.94 7.28 0.06
C VAL A 203 4.94 7.78 1.10
N GLY A 204 5.88 8.60 0.66
CA GLY A 204 6.85 9.28 1.53
C GLY A 204 8.17 8.56 1.66
N GLU A 205 8.97 9.04 2.58
CA GLU A 205 10.33 8.57 2.83
C GLU A 205 10.45 8.16 4.30
N ASP A 206 11.21 7.09 4.56
CA ASP A 206 11.73 6.79 5.89
C ASP A 206 13.20 7.28 5.97
N VAL A 207 14.15 6.46 6.40
CA VAL A 207 15.55 6.86 6.56
C VAL A 207 16.31 6.81 5.23
N THR A 208 16.18 5.70 4.51
CA THR A 208 16.91 5.45 3.25
C THR A 208 16.00 5.11 2.09
N LEU A 209 14.77 4.70 2.37
CA LEU A 209 13.80 4.24 1.38
C LEU A 209 12.74 5.29 1.10
N ALA A 210 12.39 5.43 -0.17
CA ALA A 210 11.26 6.21 -0.64
C ALA A 210 10.19 5.28 -1.23
N PHE A 211 8.92 5.55 -0.94
CA PHE A 211 7.77 4.73 -1.31
C PHE A 211 6.88 5.47 -2.30
N GLY A 212 6.50 4.77 -3.36
CA GLY A 212 5.98 5.40 -4.58
C GLY A 212 4.45 5.56 -4.64
N GLY A 213 3.69 5.12 -3.66
CA GLY A 213 2.22 5.15 -3.76
C GLY A 213 1.69 4.29 -4.90
N GLU A 214 0.99 4.90 -5.85
CA GLU A 214 0.35 4.21 -6.98
C GLU A 214 -0.61 3.11 -6.53
N SER A 215 -1.40 3.40 -5.48
CA SER A 215 -2.45 2.51 -5.00
C SER A 215 -3.52 2.32 -6.06
N MET A 216 -3.96 1.08 -6.31
CA MET A 216 -4.95 0.82 -7.36
C MET A 216 -5.86 -0.35 -7.07
N LEU A 217 -7.08 -0.29 -7.60
CA LEU A 217 -8.05 -1.38 -7.64
C LEU A 217 -8.17 -1.92 -9.07
N VAL A 218 -7.84 -3.19 -9.24
CA VAL A 218 -7.79 -3.86 -10.55
C VAL A 218 -8.78 -5.01 -10.59
N GLY A 219 -9.54 -5.12 -11.66
CA GLY A 219 -10.50 -6.22 -11.87
C GLY A 219 -9.94 -7.38 -12.68
N PRO A 220 -10.72 -8.46 -12.84
CA PRO A 220 -10.29 -9.76 -13.42
C PRO A 220 -9.65 -9.69 -14.81
N ARG A 221 -9.89 -8.62 -15.57
CA ARG A 221 -9.34 -8.40 -16.93
C ARG A 221 -8.19 -7.38 -16.95
N GLY A 222 -7.64 -7.04 -15.79
CA GLY A 222 -6.63 -5.99 -15.67
C GLY A 222 -7.20 -4.57 -15.80
N ARG A 223 -8.54 -4.40 -15.80
CA ARG A 223 -9.20 -3.09 -15.83
C ARG A 223 -8.97 -2.39 -14.49
N ILE A 224 -8.56 -1.14 -14.55
CA ILE A 224 -8.39 -0.28 -13.37
C ILE A 224 -9.73 0.35 -13.02
N TYR A 225 -10.18 0.20 -11.77
CA TYR A 225 -11.40 0.78 -11.21
C TYR A 225 -11.11 2.01 -10.38
N ALA A 226 -9.96 2.04 -9.71
CA ALA A 226 -9.43 3.20 -8.98
C ALA A 226 -7.91 3.25 -9.11
N ASN A 227 -7.34 4.44 -9.12
CA ASN A 227 -5.91 4.69 -9.08
C ASN A 227 -5.61 5.99 -8.33
N LEU A 228 -4.58 5.96 -7.49
CA LEU A 228 -4.06 7.13 -6.79
C LEU A 228 -2.61 7.35 -7.25
N PRO A 229 -2.29 8.49 -7.90
CA PRO A 229 -0.91 8.80 -8.23
C PRO A 229 -0.08 8.97 -6.95
N GLY A 230 1.18 8.54 -6.98
CA GLY A 230 2.06 8.62 -5.83
C GLY A 230 2.72 9.99 -5.66
N GLU A 231 2.92 10.69 -6.76
CA GLU A 231 3.69 11.93 -6.82
C GLU A 231 3.10 12.91 -7.83
N GLU A 232 3.25 14.21 -7.54
CA GLU A 232 3.17 15.25 -8.56
C GLU A 232 4.59 15.67 -8.94
N GLU A 233 4.90 15.65 -10.23
CA GLU A 233 6.08 16.38 -10.71
C GLU A 233 5.87 17.86 -10.41
N GLY A 234 6.66 18.39 -9.46
CA GLY A 234 6.68 19.80 -9.18
C GLY A 234 6.99 20.54 -10.48
N LYS A 235 6.06 21.32 -11.02
CA LYS A 235 6.39 22.29 -12.06
C LYS A 235 7.54 23.12 -11.51
N PRO A 236 8.64 23.34 -12.26
CA PRO A 236 9.64 24.31 -11.83
C PRO A 236 8.89 25.60 -11.51
N GLU A 237 9.06 26.14 -10.32
CA GLU A 237 8.56 27.47 -10.00
C GLU A 237 9.11 28.38 -11.08
N GLU A 238 8.22 28.88 -11.97
CA GLU A 238 8.55 29.99 -12.85
C GLU A 238 9.00 31.11 -11.90
N ALA A 239 10.30 31.31 -11.87
CA ALA A 239 10.89 32.41 -11.13
C ALA A 239 10.05 33.65 -11.47
N LYS A 240 9.45 34.26 -10.47
CA LYS A 240 8.85 35.60 -10.58
C LYS A 240 9.95 36.55 -10.96
N LYS A 241 10.34 36.57 -12.23
CA LYS A 241 11.04 37.64 -12.91
C LYS A 241 9.99 38.65 -13.37
N GLY A 242 9.74 39.60 -12.54
CA GLY A 242 8.84 40.65 -12.92
C GLY A 242 8.56 41.57 -11.75
N GLU A 243 9.56 42.33 -11.29
CA GLU A 243 9.39 43.63 -10.63
C GLU A 243 10.70 44.25 -10.12
N ALA A 244 11.86 43.87 -10.66
CA ALA A 244 13.14 44.47 -10.28
C ALA A 244 13.96 45.08 -11.45
N GLU A 245 13.42 45.17 -12.66
CA GLU A 245 14.09 45.80 -13.82
C GLU A 245 13.59 47.21 -14.17
N ALA A 246 13.08 47.96 -13.22
CA ALA A 246 12.67 49.35 -13.46
C ALA A 246 13.39 50.37 -12.60
N LYS A 247 14.65 50.12 -12.15
CA LYS A 247 15.47 51.14 -11.48
C LYS A 247 16.98 50.85 -11.56
N ALA A 248 17.56 50.79 -12.74
CA ALA A 248 19.02 50.86 -12.89
C ALA A 248 19.45 51.25 -14.31
N GLU A 249 18.79 52.24 -14.91
CA GLU A 249 19.41 53.02 -15.98
C GLU A 249 19.74 54.40 -15.40
N ALA A 250 20.89 54.57 -14.84
CA ALA A 250 21.65 55.83 -14.74
C ALA A 250 22.91 55.60 -13.92
N LYS A 251 24.01 55.31 -14.58
CA LYS A 251 25.34 55.94 -14.42
C LYS A 251 26.39 55.02 -15.05
N ALA A 252 26.89 55.54 -16.15
CA ALA A 252 28.06 55.05 -16.87
C ALA A 252 29.35 55.44 -16.14
N ASP A 253 30.40 54.71 -16.61
CA ASP A 253 31.83 55.02 -16.61
C ASP A 253 32.61 54.66 -15.32
N ASP A 254 33.49 53.70 -15.37
CA ASP A 254 34.93 53.80 -15.51
C ASP A 254 35.67 52.48 -15.16
N GLU A 255 36.51 52.07 -16.04
CA GLU A 255 37.73 51.26 -16.01
C GLU A 255 38.01 50.17 -14.93
N GLY A 256 38.50 49.00 -15.39
CA GLY A 256 39.48 48.21 -14.66
C GLY A 256 39.40 46.68 -14.82
N ASP A 257 40.20 46.17 -15.77
CA ASP A 257 40.56 44.75 -15.90
C ASP A 257 40.95 44.06 -14.58
N LYS A 258 40.34 42.91 -14.32
CA LYS A 258 40.98 41.74 -13.70
C LYS A 258 40.15 40.47 -13.94
N GLU A 259 40.74 39.55 -14.73
CA GLU A 259 40.38 38.14 -14.80
C GLU A 259 40.39 37.51 -13.41
N ASP A 260 39.30 36.89 -13.01
CA ASP A 260 39.29 35.87 -12.00
C ASP A 260 38.25 34.81 -12.39
N ASP A 261 38.75 33.62 -12.73
CA ASP A 261 38.01 32.38 -12.99
C ASP A 261 37.12 32.02 -11.80
N LYS A 262 35.86 32.38 -11.83
CA LYS A 262 34.82 31.80 -10.97
C LYS A 262 34.01 30.80 -11.79
N LYS A 263 34.33 29.51 -11.60
CA LYS A 263 33.48 28.40 -11.98
C LYS A 263 32.10 28.59 -11.32
N ASP A 264 31.14 29.00 -12.12
CA ASP A 264 29.71 28.94 -11.75
C ASP A 264 29.30 27.48 -11.58
N GLU A 265 29.34 26.96 -10.36
CA GLU A 265 28.60 25.79 -9.97
C GLU A 265 27.10 26.14 -10.02
N LYS A 266 26.45 25.91 -11.15
CA LYS A 266 24.99 25.86 -11.24
C LYS A 266 24.49 24.73 -10.35
N LYS A 267 24.17 25.04 -9.10
CA LYS A 267 23.31 24.21 -8.27
C LYS A 267 21.95 24.12 -8.98
N THR A 268 21.74 23.03 -9.72
CA THR A 268 20.42 22.64 -10.17
C THR A 268 19.60 22.32 -8.91
N GLU A 269 18.77 23.26 -8.47
CA GLU A 269 17.71 22.95 -7.47
C GLU A 269 16.86 21.84 -8.06
N LYS A 270 16.99 20.64 -7.48
CA LYS A 270 16.08 19.53 -7.77
C LYS A 270 14.69 19.94 -7.34
N ALA A 271 13.75 20.00 -8.28
CA ALA A 271 12.35 20.22 -7.97
C ALA A 271 11.95 19.26 -6.83
N LYS A 272 11.41 19.82 -5.74
CA LYS A 272 10.97 19.00 -4.59
C LYS A 272 9.78 18.17 -5.05
N THR A 273 9.98 16.86 -5.14
CA THR A 273 8.92 15.89 -5.38
C THR A 273 7.90 15.98 -4.24
N ARG A 274 6.63 16.17 -4.56
CA ARG A 274 5.55 16.19 -3.57
C ARG A 274 4.86 14.84 -3.57
N PHE A 275 4.95 14.13 -2.46
CA PHE A 275 4.19 12.90 -2.24
C PHE A 275 2.70 13.21 -2.03
N LEU A 276 1.84 12.41 -2.65
CA LEU A 276 0.39 12.62 -2.60
C LEU A 276 -0.25 11.64 -1.61
N GLU A 277 -0.59 12.14 -0.44
CA GLU A 277 -1.48 11.42 0.48
C GLU A 277 -2.94 11.61 0.08
N GLY A 278 -3.73 10.55 0.22
CA GLY A 278 -5.15 10.62 -0.12
C GLY A 278 -5.85 9.27 -0.10
N TYR A 279 -7.03 9.22 -0.66
CA TYR A 279 -7.76 7.97 -0.84
C TYR A 279 -8.56 8.01 -2.13
N ALA A 280 -8.81 6.82 -2.67
CA ALA A 280 -9.74 6.62 -3.78
C ALA A 280 -10.77 5.58 -3.39
N VAL A 281 -12.02 5.81 -3.81
CA VAL A 281 -13.10 4.85 -3.59
C VAL A 281 -13.61 4.37 -4.94
N ALA A 282 -13.75 3.06 -5.07
CA ALA A 282 -14.42 2.48 -6.22
C ALA A 282 -15.43 1.41 -5.80
N LYS A 283 -16.50 1.34 -6.55
CA LYS A 283 -17.53 0.32 -6.44
C LYS A 283 -17.30 -0.75 -7.49
N ILE A 284 -17.29 -2.01 -7.08
CA ILE A 284 -17.13 -3.18 -7.95
C ILE A 284 -18.29 -4.15 -7.73
N ASP A 285 -18.54 -5.00 -8.74
CA ASP A 285 -19.49 -6.13 -8.64
C ASP A 285 -18.68 -7.44 -8.64
N LEU A 286 -18.64 -8.14 -7.52
CA LEU A 286 -17.93 -9.41 -7.41
C LEU A 286 -18.49 -10.51 -8.32
N ASP A 287 -19.72 -10.39 -8.80
CA ASP A 287 -20.28 -11.32 -9.78
C ASP A 287 -19.60 -11.21 -11.17
N ASP A 288 -18.82 -10.14 -11.43
CA ASP A 288 -17.98 -10.05 -12.64
C ASP A 288 -16.92 -11.16 -12.69
N ILE A 289 -16.45 -11.64 -11.53
CA ILE A 289 -15.51 -12.76 -11.44
C ILE A 289 -16.10 -14.00 -12.07
N ARG A 290 -17.33 -14.33 -11.71
CA ARG A 290 -18.02 -15.50 -12.24
C ARG A 290 -18.19 -15.39 -13.75
N ARG A 291 -18.69 -14.25 -14.25
CA ARG A 291 -18.84 -13.99 -15.69
C ARG A 291 -17.51 -14.15 -16.44
N HIS A 292 -16.43 -13.61 -15.87
CA HIS A 292 -15.12 -13.72 -16.46
C HIS A 292 -14.60 -15.17 -16.48
N ARG A 293 -14.76 -15.91 -15.38
CA ARG A 293 -14.32 -17.31 -15.27
C ARG A 293 -15.09 -18.23 -16.21
N GLU A 294 -16.38 -17.99 -16.44
CA GLU A 294 -17.20 -18.72 -17.43
C GLU A 294 -16.72 -18.45 -18.85
N GLU A 295 -16.34 -17.23 -19.19
CA GLU A 295 -15.89 -16.82 -20.53
C GLU A 295 -14.46 -17.31 -20.86
N PHE A 296 -13.51 -17.15 -19.94
CA PHE A 296 -12.08 -17.42 -20.20
C PHE A 296 -11.57 -18.74 -19.66
N GLN A 297 -12.22 -19.33 -18.67
CA GLN A 297 -11.92 -20.65 -18.08
C GLN A 297 -10.46 -20.86 -17.64
N ASN A 298 -9.68 -19.79 -17.40
CA ASN A 298 -8.27 -19.86 -17.11
C ASN A 298 -7.95 -20.57 -15.77
N ILE A 299 -8.87 -20.63 -14.84
CA ILE A 299 -8.75 -21.39 -13.59
C ILE A 299 -9.10 -22.85 -13.82
N GLN A 300 -10.18 -23.14 -14.54
CA GLN A 300 -10.71 -24.48 -14.78
C GLN A 300 -9.82 -25.34 -15.69
N THR A 301 -9.16 -24.71 -16.67
CA THR A 301 -8.30 -25.39 -17.66
C THR A 301 -6.87 -25.64 -17.16
N ARG A 302 -6.55 -25.29 -15.90
CA ARG A 302 -5.26 -25.58 -15.29
C ARG A 302 -4.94 -27.08 -15.32
N GLN A 303 -3.64 -27.40 -15.47
CA GLN A 303 -3.13 -28.78 -15.51
C GLN A 303 -2.22 -29.06 -14.29
N PRO A 304 -2.73 -29.16 -13.04
CA PRO A 304 -1.92 -29.26 -11.81
C PRO A 304 -0.93 -30.43 -11.82
N ARG A 305 -1.25 -31.50 -12.56
CA ARG A 305 -0.39 -32.71 -12.63
C ARG A 305 0.97 -32.44 -13.24
N ILE A 306 1.08 -31.46 -14.14
CA ILE A 306 2.35 -31.10 -14.80
C ILE A 306 3.11 -29.99 -14.07
N TYR A 307 2.50 -29.32 -13.09
CA TYR A 307 3.11 -28.19 -12.35
C TYR A 307 3.93 -28.62 -11.13
N ARG A 308 4.34 -29.90 -11.05
CA ARG A 308 5.05 -30.44 -9.88
C ARG A 308 6.36 -29.72 -9.54
N ALA A 309 6.98 -29.07 -10.51
CA ALA A 309 8.21 -28.30 -10.28
C ALA A 309 7.99 -27.12 -9.32
N ILE A 310 6.78 -26.52 -9.27
CA ILE A 310 6.47 -25.36 -8.43
C ILE A 310 6.66 -25.65 -6.94
N VAL A 311 6.45 -26.89 -6.49
CA VAL A 311 6.55 -27.26 -5.06
C VAL A 311 7.93 -27.79 -4.66
N ARG A 312 8.91 -27.77 -5.57
CA ARG A 312 10.29 -28.20 -5.27
C ARG A 312 11.10 -27.04 -4.74
N LYS A 313 11.82 -27.24 -3.63
CA LYS A 313 12.91 -26.36 -3.23
C LYS A 313 14.11 -26.59 -4.15
N TYR A 314 14.77 -25.51 -4.53
CA TYR A 314 16.06 -25.54 -5.19
C TYR A 314 17.15 -25.94 -4.21
#